data_bfeef53e4bcee6b0ee37488f14ebab7a
#
_entry.id   bfeef53e4bcee6b0ee37488f14ebab7a
#
_cell.length_a   1.000
_cell.length_b   1.000
_cell.length_c   1.000
_cell.angle_alpha   90.00
_cell.angle_beta   90.00
_cell.angle_gamma   90.00
#
_symmetry.space_group_name_H-M   'P 1'
#
loop_
_entity.id
_entity.type
_entity.pdbx_description
1 polymer ?
#
loop_
_entity_poly.entity_id
_entity_poly.type
_entity_poly.pdbx_seq_one_letter_code
_entity_poly.pdbx_strand_id
1 'polypeptide(L)'
;MNCFFFKRLFFSQRLCFKTLIALGLSSVLVGCTIKPVAEVKPQNQQEKPIQVNEKIQTTQKVTPFNFNYSLHVAQAPQNYRLIGILAPRIQVSDNLKPYIDKFQDALINQIQTIFEKRGYQVLRFQDEKALNVQDKRKLFSVLDLKGWVGILEDLKMNLKDPNNPNLDTLVDQSSGSVWFSFYEPESNRVVHDFAVEVGTFQAITYTYKQSNSGGFNSSNSIIHEDLEKNKEDAIHQILNKIYALIMKKAVTELTEKNISQYKEAIDKMKGFKTPTPQKSSS
;
A
#
# COMPACT_ATOMS: atom_id res chain seq x y z
N MET A 1 -37.70 30.94 -13.96
CA MET A 1 -38.67 30.15 -13.18
C MET A 1 -38.54 28.73 -13.66
N ASN A 2 -37.86 27.86 -12.89
CA ASN A 2 -38.16 26.45 -12.65
C ASN A 2 -37.03 25.89 -11.78
N CYS A 3 -37.35 25.78 -10.50
CA CYS A 3 -36.55 25.10 -9.49
C CYS A 3 -36.72 23.59 -9.64
N PHE A 4 -35.64 22.85 -9.77
CA PHE A 4 -35.65 21.40 -9.50
C PHE A 4 -34.88 21.10 -8.21
N PHE A 5 -35.66 20.83 -7.18
CA PHE A 5 -35.26 20.28 -5.89
C PHE A 5 -34.93 18.80 -6.05
N PHE A 6 -33.68 18.39 -5.78
CA PHE A 6 -33.36 16.99 -5.61
C PHE A 6 -33.30 16.66 -4.11
N LYS A 7 -34.32 15.96 -3.62
CA LYS A 7 -34.46 15.40 -2.27
C LYS A 7 -33.44 14.29 -2.05
N ARG A 8 -32.61 14.45 -1.02
CA ARG A 8 -31.81 13.39 -0.43
C ARG A 8 -32.71 12.41 0.32
N LEU A 9 -32.67 11.15 -0.06
CA LEU A 9 -33.23 10.02 0.73
C LEU A 9 -32.11 9.41 1.58
N PHE A 10 -32.16 9.71 2.87
CA PHE A 10 -31.41 8.99 3.90
C PHE A 10 -32.19 7.70 4.24
N PHE A 11 -31.61 6.54 3.94
CA PHE A 11 -32.12 5.26 4.43
C PHE A 11 -31.31 4.87 5.69
N SER A 12 -31.95 5.09 6.85
CA SER A 12 -31.51 4.58 8.14
C SER A 12 -32.12 3.20 8.33
N GLN A 13 -31.30 2.14 8.31
CA GLN A 13 -31.72 0.83 8.81
C GLN A 13 -31.01 0.54 10.11
N ARG A 14 -31.73 0.78 11.22
CA ARG A 14 -31.43 0.21 12.53
C ARG A 14 -32.05 -1.18 12.58
N LEU A 15 -31.24 -2.22 12.60
CA LEU A 15 -31.70 -3.57 12.97
C LEU A 15 -31.33 -3.83 14.43
N CYS A 16 -32.34 -3.79 15.27
CA CYS A 16 -32.30 -4.37 16.62
C CYS A 16 -32.37 -5.91 16.53
N PHE A 17 -31.33 -6.60 16.99
CA PHE A 17 -31.46 -8.01 17.36
C PHE A 17 -31.26 -8.15 18.86
N LYS A 18 -32.40 -8.24 19.58
CA LYS A 18 -32.47 -8.79 20.94
C LYS A 18 -32.80 -10.27 20.80
N THR A 19 -31.93 -11.15 21.22
CA THR A 19 -32.29 -12.52 21.55
C THR A 19 -31.68 -12.90 22.88
N LEU A 20 -32.59 -13.05 23.84
CA LEU A 20 -32.46 -13.71 25.12
C LEU A 20 -32.28 -15.22 24.86
N ILE A 21 -31.35 -15.89 25.48
CA ILE A 21 -31.46 -17.32 25.82
C ILE A 21 -30.89 -17.56 27.20
N ALA A 22 -31.72 -18.21 27.97
CA ALA A 22 -31.59 -18.54 29.41
C ALA A 22 -30.86 -19.88 29.64
N LEU A 23 -30.21 -19.95 30.78
CA LEU A 23 -30.09 -21.06 31.73
C LEU A 23 -29.87 -22.49 31.25
N GLY A 24 -28.77 -23.08 31.71
CA GLY A 24 -28.54 -24.52 31.81
C GLY A 24 -27.39 -24.82 32.76
N LEU A 25 -27.63 -24.76 34.08
CA LEU A 25 -26.77 -25.38 35.11
C LEU A 25 -26.86 -26.90 35.02
N SER A 26 -25.74 -27.60 34.88
CA SER A 26 -25.62 -29.02 35.19
C SER A 26 -24.24 -29.27 35.81
N SER A 27 -24.24 -29.36 37.13
CA SER A 27 -23.13 -29.83 37.95
C SER A 27 -23.02 -31.35 37.89
N VAL A 28 -21.88 -31.86 37.43
CA VAL A 28 -21.52 -33.26 37.60
C VAL A 28 -20.27 -33.33 38.47
N LEU A 29 -20.46 -33.77 39.69
CA LEU A 29 -19.42 -34.17 40.64
C LEU A 29 -18.95 -35.57 40.26
N VAL A 30 -17.69 -35.69 39.80
CA VAL A 30 -17.03 -36.99 39.68
C VAL A 30 -15.90 -37.05 40.70
N GLY A 31 -16.06 -37.97 41.65
CA GLY A 31 -15.12 -38.21 42.72
C GLY A 31 -13.83 -38.86 42.20
N CYS A 32 -12.69 -38.32 42.61
CA CYS A 32 -11.38 -38.94 42.38
C CYS A 32 -11.02 -39.87 43.50
N THR A 33 -10.92 -41.15 43.23
CA THR A 33 -10.29 -42.18 44.10
C THR A 33 -8.76 -42.09 43.97
N ILE A 34 -8.11 -41.79 45.12
CA ILE A 34 -6.64 -41.74 45.25
C ILE A 34 -6.13 -43.17 45.42
N LYS A 35 -5.25 -43.66 44.50
CA LYS A 35 -4.45 -44.89 44.71
C LYS A 35 -3.11 -44.51 45.30
N PRO A 36 -2.54 -45.30 46.25
CA PRO A 36 -1.25 -45.01 46.86
C PRO A 36 -0.09 -45.24 45.89
N VAL A 37 0.82 -44.25 45.91
CA VAL A 37 2.05 -44.23 45.10
C VAL A 37 3.09 -45.20 45.71
N ALA A 38 3.63 -46.05 44.87
CA ALA A 38 4.79 -46.92 45.23
C ALA A 38 6.08 -46.09 45.20
N GLU A 39 6.89 -46.27 46.21
CA GLU A 39 8.19 -45.62 46.45
C GLU A 39 9.20 -46.06 45.37
N VAL A 40 9.72 -45.10 44.58
CA VAL A 40 10.73 -45.31 43.54
C VAL A 40 12.07 -44.83 44.09
N LYS A 41 13.04 -45.75 44.17
CA LYS A 41 14.45 -45.47 44.53
C LYS A 41 15.12 -44.54 43.48
N PRO A 42 16.02 -43.62 43.88
CA PRO A 42 16.73 -42.78 42.95
C PRO A 42 17.78 -43.55 42.15
N GLN A 43 17.58 -43.61 40.84
CA GLN A 43 18.60 -44.02 39.90
C GLN A 43 19.45 -42.83 39.48
N ASN A 44 20.73 -42.92 39.74
CA ASN A 44 21.77 -42.00 39.39
C ASN A 44 21.94 -42.02 37.84
N GLN A 45 21.37 -41.05 37.12
CA GLN A 45 21.62 -40.88 35.70
C GLN A 45 22.66 -39.76 35.53
N GLN A 46 23.81 -40.15 35.02
CA GLN A 46 24.88 -39.28 34.53
C GLN A 46 24.29 -38.39 33.43
N GLU A 47 24.24 -37.09 33.68
CA GLU A 47 23.93 -36.08 32.69
C GLU A 47 25.00 -36.07 31.60
N LYS A 48 24.63 -36.46 30.39
CA LYS A 48 25.40 -36.15 29.19
C LYS A 48 25.36 -34.66 28.97
N PRO A 49 26.49 -34.01 28.63
CA PRO A 49 26.48 -32.60 28.30
C PRO A 49 25.57 -32.35 27.09
N ILE A 50 24.56 -31.52 27.30
CA ILE A 50 23.69 -31.00 26.22
C ILE A 50 24.60 -30.17 25.32
N GLN A 51 24.88 -30.62 24.12
CA GLN A 51 25.45 -29.79 23.07
C GLN A 51 24.42 -28.71 22.78
N VAL A 52 24.71 -27.50 23.23
CA VAL A 52 24.04 -26.29 22.80
C VAL A 52 24.37 -26.12 21.33
N ASN A 53 23.49 -26.55 20.46
CA ASN A 53 23.54 -26.14 19.05
C ASN A 53 23.41 -24.61 19.06
N GLU A 54 24.51 -23.89 18.91
CA GLU A 54 24.51 -22.50 18.51
C GLU A 54 23.71 -22.39 17.21
N LYS A 55 22.46 -21.98 17.33
CA LYS A 55 21.63 -21.59 16.21
C LYS A 55 22.34 -20.38 15.59
N ILE A 56 22.98 -20.59 14.44
CA ILE A 56 23.51 -19.52 13.60
C ILE A 56 22.36 -18.53 13.44
N GLN A 57 22.43 -17.40 14.13
CA GLN A 57 21.55 -16.26 13.93
C GLN A 57 21.87 -15.68 12.54
N THR A 58 21.22 -16.16 11.51
CA THR A 58 21.18 -15.45 10.25
C THR A 58 20.43 -14.15 10.51
N THR A 59 21.15 -13.05 10.65
CA THR A 59 20.59 -11.71 10.66
C THR A 59 19.80 -11.55 9.39
N GLN A 60 18.48 -11.62 9.49
CA GLN A 60 17.58 -11.49 8.35
C GLN A 60 17.72 -10.06 7.83
N LYS A 61 18.24 -9.92 6.61
CA LYS A 61 18.48 -8.62 6.00
C LYS A 61 17.14 -8.06 5.50
N VAL A 62 16.77 -6.88 5.98
CA VAL A 62 15.56 -6.17 5.51
C VAL A 62 15.66 -5.89 4.01
N THR A 63 14.62 -6.20 3.27
CA THR A 63 14.52 -5.93 1.83
C THR A 63 14.66 -4.43 1.57
N PRO A 64 15.57 -3.98 0.70
CA PRO A 64 15.69 -2.56 0.39
C PRO A 64 14.47 -2.05 -0.37
N PHE A 65 14.14 -0.76 -0.21
CA PHE A 65 13.15 -0.13 -1.09
C PHE A 65 13.63 -0.11 -2.53
N ASN A 66 12.74 -0.55 -3.43
CA ASN A 66 12.94 -0.50 -4.87
C ASN A 66 11.86 0.39 -5.52
N PHE A 67 11.93 1.69 -5.23
CA PHE A 67 11.06 2.70 -5.85
C PHE A 67 11.65 3.18 -7.18
N ASN A 68 11.99 2.22 -8.04
CA ASN A 68 12.51 2.48 -9.38
C ASN A 68 11.88 1.49 -10.36
N TYR A 69 10.89 1.98 -11.11
CA TYR A 69 10.20 1.20 -12.13
C TYR A 69 10.87 1.39 -13.50
N SER A 70 11.14 0.31 -14.22
CA SER A 70 11.74 0.39 -15.55
C SER A 70 10.76 1.02 -16.56
N LEU A 71 11.04 2.26 -16.96
CA LEU A 71 10.19 3.02 -17.87
C LEU A 71 10.50 2.68 -19.33
N HIS A 72 9.68 1.82 -19.94
CA HIS A 72 9.74 1.52 -21.38
C HIS A 72 8.83 2.48 -22.16
N VAL A 73 9.16 3.79 -22.09
CA VAL A 73 8.46 4.86 -22.81
C VAL A 73 9.40 5.39 -23.88
N ALA A 74 8.94 5.37 -25.14
CA ALA A 74 9.71 5.94 -26.24
C ALA A 74 9.81 7.46 -26.09
N GLN A 75 10.97 8.02 -26.49
CA GLN A 75 11.19 9.46 -26.50
C GLN A 75 10.41 10.08 -27.66
N ALA A 76 9.50 10.99 -27.36
CA ALA A 76 8.79 11.80 -28.35
C ALA A 76 9.48 13.14 -28.60
N PRO A 77 9.27 13.77 -29.75
CA PRO A 77 9.70 15.15 -30.00
C PRO A 77 9.07 16.12 -28.98
N GLN A 78 9.79 17.20 -28.66
CA GLN A 78 9.25 18.23 -27.77
C GLN A 78 8.02 18.90 -28.37
N ASN A 79 6.96 19.00 -27.60
CA ASN A 79 5.71 19.63 -27.99
C ASN A 79 5.51 21.03 -27.39
N TYR A 80 6.48 21.51 -26.59
CA TYR A 80 6.50 22.82 -25.92
C TYR A 80 5.33 23.09 -24.99
N ARG A 81 4.54 22.10 -24.60
CA ARG A 81 3.47 22.25 -23.65
C ARG A 81 3.95 21.99 -22.24
N LEU A 82 3.42 22.81 -21.32
CA LEU A 82 3.73 22.74 -19.91
C LEU A 82 2.67 21.89 -19.20
N ILE A 83 3.12 20.92 -18.41
CA ILE A 83 2.27 20.16 -17.48
C ILE A 83 2.65 20.54 -16.06
N GLY A 84 1.66 20.86 -15.24
CA GLY A 84 1.81 21.02 -13.80
C GLY A 84 1.68 19.67 -13.10
N ILE A 85 2.51 19.42 -12.09
CA ILE A 85 2.34 18.27 -11.18
C ILE A 85 2.22 18.84 -9.76
N LEU A 86 1.10 18.55 -9.09
CA LEU A 86 0.92 18.89 -7.67
C LEU A 86 1.64 17.87 -6.79
N ALA A 87 2.09 18.31 -5.61
CA ALA A 87 2.59 17.37 -4.61
C ALA A 87 1.51 16.34 -4.26
N PRO A 88 1.86 15.04 -4.19
CA PRO A 88 0.88 13.98 -3.91
C PRO A 88 0.24 14.15 -2.55
N ARG A 89 -1.01 13.76 -2.45
CA ARG A 89 -1.78 13.76 -1.20
C ARG A 89 -2.27 12.35 -0.90
N ILE A 90 -1.32 11.44 -0.66
CA ILE A 90 -1.60 10.05 -0.32
C ILE A 90 -1.59 9.92 1.19
N GLN A 91 -2.75 9.69 1.77
CA GLN A 91 -2.90 9.37 3.19
C GLN A 91 -2.44 7.92 3.43
N VAL A 92 -1.85 7.67 4.58
CA VAL A 92 -1.34 6.33 4.91
C VAL A 92 -1.69 5.93 6.33
N SER A 93 -1.69 4.62 6.60
CA SER A 93 -1.73 4.09 7.96
C SER A 93 -0.47 4.49 8.75
N ASP A 94 -0.56 4.50 10.08
CA ASP A 94 0.51 5.03 10.95
C ASP A 94 1.86 4.34 10.74
N ASN A 95 1.86 3.04 10.49
CA ASN A 95 3.04 2.24 10.22
C ASN A 95 3.77 2.58 8.91
N LEU A 96 3.10 3.29 7.99
CA LEU A 96 3.68 3.74 6.72
C LEU A 96 4.23 5.17 6.75
N LYS A 97 3.93 5.95 7.79
CA LYS A 97 4.37 7.34 7.91
C LYS A 97 5.88 7.55 7.74
N PRO A 98 6.77 6.66 8.24
CA PRO A 98 8.21 6.83 8.06
C PRO A 98 8.69 6.70 6.60
N TYR A 99 7.88 6.11 5.73
CA TYR A 99 8.27 5.74 4.36
C TYR A 99 7.58 6.56 3.28
N ILE A 100 6.50 7.27 3.63
CA ILE A 100 5.60 7.87 2.63
C ILE A 100 6.27 8.99 1.81
N ASP A 101 7.10 9.82 2.43
CA ASP A 101 7.76 10.91 1.72
C ASP A 101 8.67 10.37 0.62
N LYS A 102 9.52 9.38 0.96
CA LYS A 102 10.38 8.72 -0.02
C LYS A 102 9.60 8.05 -1.15
N PHE A 103 8.46 7.44 -0.82
CA PHE A 103 7.56 6.82 -1.80
C PHE A 103 6.97 7.86 -2.75
N GLN A 104 6.42 8.96 -2.23
CA GLN A 104 5.81 10.03 -3.00
C GLN A 104 6.82 10.75 -3.89
N ASP A 105 8.00 11.05 -3.37
CA ASP A 105 9.09 11.68 -4.13
C ASP A 105 9.53 10.81 -5.31
N ALA A 106 9.74 9.52 -5.08
CA ALA A 106 10.10 8.60 -6.15
C ALA A 106 8.99 8.49 -7.21
N LEU A 107 7.72 8.45 -6.78
CA LEU A 107 6.56 8.39 -7.67
C LEU A 107 6.51 9.62 -8.59
N ILE A 108 6.61 10.82 -8.02
CA ILE A 108 6.58 12.07 -8.80
C ILE A 108 7.77 12.19 -9.74
N ASN A 109 8.97 11.80 -9.31
CA ASN A 109 10.16 11.82 -10.16
C ASN A 109 9.98 10.94 -11.40
N GLN A 110 9.43 9.75 -11.24
CA GLN A 110 9.21 8.85 -12.37
C GLN A 110 8.03 9.28 -13.26
N ILE A 111 6.95 9.83 -12.69
CA ILE A 111 5.84 10.40 -13.46
C ILE A 111 6.32 11.60 -14.29
N GLN A 112 7.12 12.50 -13.71
CA GLN A 112 7.74 13.58 -14.45
C GLN A 112 8.55 13.04 -15.65
N THR A 113 9.36 12.01 -15.43
CA THR A 113 10.13 11.36 -16.50
C THR A 113 9.22 10.81 -17.61
N ILE A 114 8.03 10.28 -17.28
CA ILE A 114 7.06 9.84 -18.29
C ILE A 114 6.62 11.02 -19.16
N PHE A 115 6.25 12.16 -18.57
CA PHE A 115 5.82 13.34 -19.33
C PHE A 115 6.96 13.92 -20.17
N GLU A 116 8.17 14.03 -19.63
CA GLU A 116 9.34 14.52 -20.35
C GLU A 116 9.67 13.63 -21.56
N LYS A 117 9.62 12.32 -21.41
CA LYS A 117 9.78 11.38 -22.52
C LYS A 117 8.67 11.51 -23.58
N ARG A 118 7.48 11.97 -23.20
CA ARG A 118 6.39 12.27 -24.13
C ARG A 118 6.48 13.68 -24.74
N GLY A 119 7.58 14.40 -24.51
CA GLY A 119 7.86 15.72 -25.09
C GLY A 119 7.25 16.90 -24.34
N TYR A 120 6.69 16.70 -23.16
CA TYR A 120 6.17 17.79 -22.33
C TYR A 120 7.26 18.40 -21.45
N GLN A 121 7.11 19.69 -21.13
CA GLN A 121 7.85 20.32 -20.06
C GLN A 121 7.04 20.21 -18.76
N VAL A 122 7.71 20.02 -17.63
CA VAL A 122 7.03 19.79 -16.34
C VAL A 122 7.41 20.85 -15.32
N LEU A 123 6.40 21.40 -14.64
CA LEU A 123 6.54 22.27 -13.48
C LEU A 123 5.91 21.59 -12.26
N ARG A 124 6.55 21.74 -11.10
CA ARG A 124 6.03 21.19 -9.82
C ARG A 124 5.44 22.29 -8.97
N PHE A 125 4.33 22.00 -8.33
CA PHE A 125 3.63 22.87 -7.42
C PHE A 125 3.31 22.15 -6.13
N GLN A 126 3.37 22.87 -5.01
CA GLN A 126 3.08 22.29 -3.70
C GLN A 126 1.60 21.88 -3.59
N ASP A 127 0.72 22.74 -4.06
CA ASP A 127 -0.72 22.50 -4.07
C ASP A 127 -1.40 23.38 -5.16
N GLU A 128 -2.71 23.25 -5.26
CA GLU A 128 -3.51 24.03 -6.22
C GLU A 128 -3.50 25.55 -5.93
N LYS A 129 -3.30 25.95 -4.66
CA LYS A 129 -3.24 27.37 -4.27
C LYS A 129 -1.95 28.05 -4.73
N ALA A 130 -0.91 27.26 -4.94
CA ALA A 130 0.36 27.74 -5.51
C ALA A 130 0.25 28.10 -7.00
N LEU A 131 -0.84 27.68 -7.69
CA LEU A 131 -1.11 28.00 -9.09
C LEU A 131 -1.69 29.40 -9.20
N ASN A 132 -0.88 30.36 -9.57
CA ASN A 132 -1.37 31.70 -9.88
C ASN A 132 -2.11 31.76 -11.24
N VAL A 133 -2.77 32.87 -11.55
CA VAL A 133 -3.54 33.03 -12.80
C VAL A 133 -2.65 32.88 -14.05
N GLN A 134 -1.41 33.35 -14.00
CA GLN A 134 -0.48 33.23 -15.14
C GLN A 134 -0.05 31.79 -15.34
N ASP A 135 0.20 31.05 -14.26
CA ASP A 135 0.53 29.63 -14.35
C ASP A 135 -0.63 28.84 -14.95
N LYS A 136 -1.85 29.07 -14.46
CA LYS A 136 -3.05 28.43 -15.00
C LYS A 136 -3.21 28.64 -16.51
N ARG A 137 -2.89 29.85 -17.01
CA ARG A 137 -2.94 30.15 -18.45
C ARG A 137 -1.86 29.46 -19.27
N LYS A 138 -0.65 29.30 -18.71
CA LYS A 138 0.49 28.68 -19.42
C LYS A 138 0.44 27.16 -19.41
N LEU A 139 -0.13 26.57 -18.36
CA LEU A 139 -0.19 25.13 -18.22
C LEU A 139 -1.22 24.54 -19.18
N PHE A 140 -0.82 23.52 -19.90
CA PHE A 140 -1.73 22.72 -20.73
C PHE A 140 -2.70 21.93 -19.85
N SER A 141 -2.19 21.29 -18.83
CA SER A 141 -2.96 20.54 -17.84
C SER A 141 -2.18 20.39 -16.55
N VAL A 142 -2.87 19.99 -15.49
CA VAL A 142 -2.30 19.72 -14.16
C VAL A 142 -2.65 18.29 -13.74
N LEU A 143 -1.66 17.58 -13.22
CA LEU A 143 -1.82 16.27 -12.59
C LEU A 143 -1.92 16.43 -11.07
N ASP A 144 -2.98 15.90 -10.49
CA ASP A 144 -3.22 15.80 -9.06
C ASP A 144 -3.30 14.31 -8.65
N LEU A 145 -2.50 13.92 -7.67
CA LEU A 145 -2.47 12.57 -7.11
C LEU A 145 -3.03 12.60 -5.70
N LYS A 146 -4.08 11.82 -5.48
CA LYS A 146 -4.72 11.64 -4.17
C LYS A 146 -4.88 10.17 -3.88
N GLY A 147 -4.97 9.81 -2.62
CA GLY A 147 -5.26 8.42 -2.30
C GLY A 147 -5.16 8.10 -0.83
N TRP A 148 -5.37 6.82 -0.57
CA TRP A 148 -5.12 6.21 0.71
C TRP A 148 -4.45 4.84 0.50
N VAL A 149 -3.42 4.57 1.27
CA VAL A 149 -2.70 3.29 1.29
C VAL A 149 -2.50 2.87 2.73
N GLY A 150 -2.90 1.65 3.06
CA GLY A 150 -2.72 1.07 4.38
C GLY A 150 -2.13 -0.33 4.32
N ILE A 151 -1.45 -0.71 5.40
CA ILE A 151 -1.05 -2.09 5.67
C ILE A 151 -1.62 -2.47 7.02
N LEU A 152 -2.45 -3.51 7.03
CA LEU A 152 -2.92 -4.17 8.23
C LEU A 152 -1.87 -5.20 8.64
N GLU A 153 -1.36 -5.05 9.83
CA GLU A 153 -0.35 -5.94 10.40
C GLU A 153 -0.98 -7.05 11.23
N ASP A 154 -0.24 -8.13 11.39
CA ASP A 154 -0.54 -9.22 12.32
C ASP A 154 -1.91 -9.90 12.10
N LEU A 155 -2.36 -10.02 10.86
CA LEU A 155 -3.55 -10.80 10.57
C LEU A 155 -3.27 -12.28 10.84
N LYS A 156 -3.98 -12.86 11.80
CA LYS A 156 -3.91 -14.32 12.04
C LYS A 156 -4.55 -15.05 10.88
N MET A 157 -3.74 -15.77 10.12
CA MET A 157 -4.23 -16.70 9.13
C MET A 157 -4.03 -18.12 9.65
N ASN A 158 -5.12 -18.91 9.72
CA ASN A 158 -5.07 -20.34 10.04
C ASN A 158 -4.49 -21.10 8.85
N LEU A 159 -3.27 -20.78 8.48
CA LEU A 159 -2.49 -21.61 7.57
C LEU A 159 -2.00 -22.80 8.39
N LYS A 160 -2.79 -23.86 8.44
CA LYS A 160 -2.37 -25.13 9.06
C LYS A 160 -1.25 -25.71 8.19
N ASP A 161 -0.02 -25.57 8.65
CA ASP A 161 1.07 -26.38 8.13
C ASP A 161 0.86 -27.83 8.60
N PRO A 162 0.63 -28.80 7.72
CA PRO A 162 0.44 -30.20 8.10
C PRO A 162 1.62 -30.77 8.91
N ASN A 163 2.82 -30.21 8.71
CA ASN A 163 4.06 -30.63 9.36
C ASN A 163 4.31 -29.92 10.70
N ASN A 164 3.61 -28.82 10.97
CA ASN A 164 3.79 -28.04 12.20
C ASN A 164 2.44 -27.46 12.68
N PRO A 165 1.59 -28.27 13.32
CA PRO A 165 0.25 -27.83 13.73
C PRO A 165 0.24 -26.74 14.82
N ASN A 166 1.40 -26.45 15.42
CA ASN A 166 1.58 -25.44 16.47
C ASN A 166 2.16 -24.10 15.96
N LEU A 167 2.21 -23.90 14.64
CA LEU A 167 2.67 -22.64 14.04
C LEU A 167 1.47 -21.72 13.77
N ASP A 168 1.43 -20.60 14.48
CA ASP A 168 0.57 -19.47 14.12
C ASP A 168 1.31 -18.61 13.08
N THR A 169 0.75 -18.45 11.90
CA THR A 169 1.31 -17.57 10.86
C THR A 169 0.61 -16.23 10.93
N LEU A 170 1.40 -15.17 11.07
CA LEU A 170 0.93 -13.80 10.98
C LEU A 170 1.29 -13.22 9.61
N VAL A 171 0.40 -12.43 9.07
CA VAL A 171 0.51 -11.89 7.72
C VAL A 171 0.16 -10.41 7.73
N ASP A 172 0.98 -9.61 7.10
CA ASP A 172 0.65 -8.22 6.80
C ASP A 172 -0.04 -8.14 5.43
N GLN A 173 -1.05 -7.29 5.34
CA GLN A 173 -1.88 -7.17 4.15
C GLN A 173 -2.13 -5.73 3.76
N SER A 174 -1.89 -5.40 2.49
CA SER A 174 -2.18 -4.07 1.96
C SER A 174 -3.63 -3.87 1.57
N SER A 175 -4.04 -2.59 1.57
CA SER A 175 -5.33 -2.13 1.07
C SER A 175 -5.23 -0.65 0.67
N GLY A 176 -6.06 -0.20 -0.26
CA GLY A 176 -6.13 1.20 -0.63
C GLY A 176 -6.35 1.46 -2.11
N SER A 177 -6.34 2.74 -2.47
CA SER A 177 -6.39 3.17 -3.87
C SER A 177 -5.73 4.54 -4.04
N VAL A 178 -5.15 4.77 -5.22
CA VAL A 178 -4.53 6.02 -5.62
C VAL A 178 -5.19 6.52 -6.89
N TRP A 179 -5.70 7.75 -6.84
CA TRP A 179 -6.40 8.42 -7.94
C TRP A 179 -5.48 9.41 -8.62
N PHE A 180 -5.44 9.37 -9.93
CA PHE A 180 -4.78 10.30 -10.81
C PHE A 180 -5.84 11.12 -11.51
N SER A 181 -5.85 12.42 -11.28
CA SER A 181 -6.76 13.35 -11.95
C SER A 181 -5.95 14.34 -12.78
N PHE A 182 -6.16 14.32 -14.09
CA PHE A 182 -5.49 15.19 -15.04
C PHE A 182 -6.51 16.19 -15.57
N TYR A 183 -6.36 17.47 -15.26
CA TYR A 183 -7.36 18.49 -15.54
C TYR A 183 -6.74 19.78 -16.14
N GLU A 184 -7.56 20.53 -16.88
CA GLU A 184 -7.23 21.83 -17.37
C GLU A 184 -7.47 22.88 -16.26
N PRO A 185 -6.43 23.67 -15.84
CA PRO A 185 -6.48 24.39 -14.59
C PRO A 185 -7.31 25.69 -14.59
N GLU A 186 -7.66 26.28 -15.75
CA GLU A 186 -8.54 27.47 -15.80
C GLU A 186 -10.02 27.09 -15.67
N SER A 187 -10.44 26.05 -16.38
CA SER A 187 -11.82 25.58 -16.40
C SER A 187 -12.12 24.48 -15.39
N ASN A 188 -11.09 23.91 -14.76
CA ASN A 188 -11.16 22.71 -13.91
C ASN A 188 -11.80 21.49 -14.62
N ARG A 189 -11.76 21.47 -15.96
CA ARG A 189 -12.28 20.36 -16.74
C ARG A 189 -11.31 19.18 -16.67
N VAL A 190 -11.82 18.03 -16.23
CA VAL A 190 -11.06 16.78 -16.24
C VAL A 190 -10.77 16.38 -17.69
N VAL A 191 -9.50 16.16 -17.99
CA VAL A 191 -8.99 15.69 -19.27
C VAL A 191 -8.93 14.16 -19.28
N HIS A 192 -8.40 13.59 -18.20
CA HIS A 192 -8.27 12.17 -18.01
C HIS A 192 -8.16 11.85 -16.52
N ASP A 193 -8.84 10.81 -16.07
CA ASP A 193 -8.74 10.33 -14.70
C ASP A 193 -8.69 8.79 -14.67
N PHE A 194 -8.00 8.27 -13.70
CA PHE A 194 -7.96 6.83 -13.44
C PHE A 194 -7.59 6.56 -11.99
N ALA A 195 -8.02 5.41 -11.50
CA ALA A 195 -7.64 4.90 -10.19
C ALA A 195 -6.75 3.67 -10.31
N VAL A 196 -5.90 3.51 -9.32
CA VAL A 196 -5.10 2.31 -9.11
C VAL A 196 -5.53 1.70 -7.78
N GLU A 197 -6.25 0.61 -7.84
CA GLU A 197 -6.51 -0.19 -6.66
C GLU A 197 -5.19 -0.83 -6.21
N VAL A 198 -4.80 -0.58 -4.98
CA VAL A 198 -3.53 -1.07 -4.44
C VAL A 198 -3.46 -2.60 -4.43
N GLY A 199 -4.64 -3.24 -4.37
CA GLY A 199 -4.73 -4.69 -4.28
C GLY A 199 -4.41 -5.21 -2.88
N THR A 200 -4.50 -6.52 -2.75
CA THR A 200 -4.24 -7.24 -1.50
C THR A 200 -2.90 -7.95 -1.61
N PHE A 201 -1.81 -7.21 -1.38
CA PHE A 201 -0.49 -7.82 -1.25
C PHE A 201 -0.30 -8.32 0.17
N GLN A 202 0.27 -9.50 0.30
CA GLN A 202 0.53 -10.14 1.58
C GLN A 202 2.01 -10.43 1.74
N ALA A 203 2.49 -10.31 2.98
CA ALA A 203 3.80 -10.77 3.38
C ALA A 203 3.69 -11.47 4.74
N ILE A 204 4.40 -12.59 4.90
CA ILE A 204 4.46 -13.32 6.17
C ILE A 204 5.39 -12.56 7.10
N THR A 205 4.89 -12.16 8.26
CA THR A 205 5.66 -11.41 9.24
C THR A 205 6.46 -12.33 10.16
N TYR A 206 5.84 -13.40 10.66
CA TYR A 206 6.54 -14.41 11.45
C TYR A 206 5.68 -15.65 11.65
N THR A 207 6.35 -16.73 12.11
CA THR A 207 5.72 -17.96 12.55
C THR A 207 6.00 -18.19 14.02
N TYR A 208 4.96 -18.36 14.82
CA TYR A 208 5.05 -18.68 16.24
C TYR A 208 5.12 -20.17 16.45
N LYS A 209 6.12 -20.63 17.20
CA LYS A 209 6.12 -21.97 17.75
C LYS A 209 5.65 -21.89 19.19
N GLN A 210 4.38 -22.19 19.44
CA GLN A 210 3.86 -22.26 20.80
C GLN A 210 4.47 -23.49 21.48
N SER A 211 5.45 -23.27 22.35
CA SER A 211 6.02 -24.32 23.17
C SER A 211 5.03 -24.68 24.27
N ASN A 212 4.39 -25.83 24.20
CA ASN A 212 3.53 -26.37 25.25
C ASN A 212 4.34 -26.92 26.45
N SER A 213 5.61 -26.58 26.59
CA SER A 213 6.39 -26.95 27.77
C SER A 213 6.00 -26.07 28.94
N GLY A 214 5.18 -26.62 29.85
CA GLY A 214 4.77 -25.99 31.11
C GLY A 214 5.92 -25.82 32.10
N GLY A 215 6.99 -25.15 31.69
CA GLY A 215 8.13 -24.79 32.53
C GLY A 215 8.22 -23.28 32.68
N PHE A 216 8.31 -22.83 33.93
CA PHE A 216 8.32 -21.41 34.36
C PHE A 216 9.54 -20.59 33.91
N ASN A 217 10.38 -21.09 33.02
CA ASN A 217 11.57 -20.40 32.49
C ASN A 217 11.57 -20.37 30.97
N SER A 218 10.70 -19.58 30.38
CA SER A 218 10.82 -19.26 28.95
C SER A 218 11.52 -17.92 28.78
N SER A 219 12.73 -17.97 28.28
CA SER A 219 13.46 -16.80 27.76
C SER A 219 12.72 -16.24 26.53
N ASN A 220 11.69 -15.42 26.78
CA ASN A 220 10.91 -14.74 25.75
C ASN A 220 11.66 -13.56 25.09
N SER A 221 12.93 -13.32 25.46
CA SER A 221 13.66 -12.13 25.04
C SER A 221 14.26 -12.18 23.63
N ILE A 222 14.34 -13.36 23.00
CA ILE A 222 14.96 -13.51 21.66
C ILE A 222 13.97 -13.19 20.55
N ILE A 223 12.68 -13.21 20.83
CA ILE A 223 11.62 -13.17 19.82
C ILE A 223 11.32 -11.74 19.36
N HIS A 224 11.54 -10.71 20.20
CA HIS A 224 11.13 -9.34 19.88
C HIS A 224 11.96 -8.68 18.78
N GLU A 225 13.27 -8.81 18.78
CA GLU A 225 14.13 -8.13 17.79
C GLU A 225 13.98 -8.73 16.38
N ASP A 226 13.85 -10.05 16.29
CA ASP A 226 13.61 -10.73 15.00
C ASP A 226 12.20 -10.44 14.47
N LEU A 227 11.24 -10.20 15.35
CA LEU A 227 9.86 -9.86 15.03
C LEU A 227 9.75 -8.49 14.37
N GLU A 228 10.37 -7.46 14.96
CA GLU A 228 10.35 -6.09 14.42
C GLU A 228 11.03 -6.01 13.06
N LYS A 229 12.16 -6.70 12.87
CA LYS A 229 12.84 -6.80 11.57
C LYS A 229 11.98 -7.49 10.50
N ASN A 230 11.22 -8.51 10.87
CA ASN A 230 10.31 -9.20 9.96
C ASN A 230 9.14 -8.29 9.54
N LYS A 231 8.60 -7.48 10.44
CA LYS A 231 7.55 -6.51 10.13
C LYS A 231 8.05 -5.43 9.18
N GLU A 232 9.22 -4.86 9.45
CA GLU A 232 9.84 -3.88 8.57
C GLU A 232 10.09 -4.46 7.17
N ASP A 233 10.62 -5.68 7.09
CA ASP A 233 10.83 -6.37 5.82
C ASP A 233 9.51 -6.59 5.05
N ALA A 234 8.45 -7.01 5.74
CA ALA A 234 7.13 -7.19 5.15
C ALA A 234 6.57 -5.88 4.59
N ILE A 235 6.67 -4.78 5.34
CA ILE A 235 6.27 -3.44 4.89
C ILE A 235 7.04 -3.05 3.62
N HIS A 236 8.36 -3.23 3.60
CA HIS A 236 9.20 -2.90 2.45
C HIS A 236 8.82 -3.72 1.21
N GLN A 237 8.61 -5.04 1.36
CA GLN A 237 8.17 -5.90 0.27
C GLN A 237 6.81 -5.47 -0.29
N ILE A 238 5.85 -5.16 0.58
CA ILE A 238 4.51 -4.72 0.17
C ILE A 238 4.58 -3.36 -0.53
N LEU A 239 5.30 -2.37 0.03
CA LEU A 239 5.44 -1.06 -0.60
C LEU A 239 6.11 -1.12 -1.97
N ASN A 240 7.11 -2.00 -2.16
CA ASN A 240 7.73 -2.22 -3.46
C ASN A 240 6.73 -2.75 -4.49
N LYS A 241 5.85 -3.68 -4.10
CA LYS A 241 4.78 -4.21 -4.96
C LYS A 241 3.75 -3.15 -5.31
N ILE A 242 3.32 -2.35 -4.33
CA ILE A 242 2.39 -1.24 -4.52
C ILE A 242 2.98 -0.22 -5.51
N TYR A 243 4.24 0.18 -5.30
CA TYR A 243 4.93 1.11 -6.17
C TYR A 243 4.97 0.63 -7.63
N ALA A 244 5.39 -0.61 -7.82
CA ALA A 244 5.45 -1.21 -9.16
C ALA A 244 4.07 -1.27 -9.84
N LEU A 245 3.01 -1.58 -9.08
CA LEU A 245 1.63 -1.60 -9.59
C LEU A 245 1.17 -0.20 -10.03
N ILE A 246 1.39 0.82 -9.18
CA ILE A 246 1.02 2.21 -9.49
C ILE A 246 1.77 2.68 -10.72
N MET A 247 3.08 2.46 -10.80
CA MET A 247 3.90 2.89 -11.95
C MET A 247 3.52 2.16 -13.23
N LYS A 248 3.23 0.86 -13.17
CA LYS A 248 2.73 0.10 -14.32
C LYS A 248 1.45 0.73 -14.88
N LYS A 249 0.50 1.05 -14.01
CA LYS A 249 -0.77 1.69 -14.43
C LYS A 249 -0.53 3.10 -14.96
N ALA A 250 0.32 3.90 -14.30
CA ALA A 250 0.67 5.24 -14.74
C ALA A 250 1.27 5.23 -16.16
N VAL A 251 2.21 4.34 -16.46
CA VAL A 251 2.79 4.20 -17.81
C VAL A 251 1.72 3.85 -18.85
N THR A 252 0.76 3.00 -18.49
CA THR A 252 -0.31 2.56 -19.38
C THR A 252 -1.35 3.65 -19.64
N GLU A 253 -1.67 4.46 -18.63
CA GLU A 253 -2.73 5.47 -18.72
C GLU A 253 -2.23 6.85 -19.16
N LEU A 254 -1.03 7.25 -18.76
CA LEU A 254 -0.44 8.54 -19.17
C LEU A 254 0.14 8.46 -20.58
N THR A 255 -0.67 7.99 -21.55
CA THR A 255 -0.31 7.94 -22.97
C THR A 255 -0.54 9.28 -23.66
N GLU A 256 0.15 9.53 -24.78
CA GLU A 256 -0.11 10.73 -25.60
C GLU A 256 -1.59 10.84 -25.98
N LYS A 257 -2.23 9.74 -26.34
CA LYS A 257 -3.66 9.70 -26.67
C LYS A 257 -4.54 10.20 -25.54
N ASN A 258 -4.30 9.75 -24.31
CA ASN A 258 -5.12 10.12 -23.15
C ASN A 258 -4.83 11.56 -22.70
N ILE A 259 -3.55 11.98 -22.73
CA ILE A 259 -3.15 13.32 -22.34
C ILE A 259 -3.65 14.36 -23.35
N SER A 260 -3.60 14.05 -24.65
CA SER A 260 -3.97 14.99 -25.72
C SER A 260 -5.44 14.93 -26.14
N GLN A 261 -6.27 14.17 -25.42
CA GLN A 261 -7.67 13.93 -25.79
C GLN A 261 -8.48 15.22 -26.09
N TYR A 262 -8.19 16.33 -25.38
CA TYR A 262 -8.86 17.61 -25.57
C TYR A 262 -7.91 18.71 -26.05
N LYS A 263 -6.79 18.32 -26.69
CA LYS A 263 -5.72 19.21 -27.09
C LYS A 263 -6.22 20.40 -27.92
N GLU A 264 -7.01 20.16 -28.97
CA GLU A 264 -7.50 21.22 -29.85
C GLU A 264 -8.40 22.24 -29.10
N ALA A 265 -9.25 21.73 -28.21
CA ALA A 265 -10.10 22.57 -27.40
C ALA A 265 -9.31 23.43 -26.42
N ILE A 266 -8.29 22.85 -25.76
CA ILE A 266 -7.41 23.56 -24.83
C ILE A 266 -6.53 24.58 -25.59
N ASP A 267 -5.95 24.19 -26.73
CA ASP A 267 -5.12 25.07 -27.57
C ASP A 267 -5.92 26.29 -28.03
N LYS A 268 -7.17 26.07 -28.48
CA LYS A 268 -8.06 27.16 -28.89
C LYS A 268 -8.43 28.08 -27.74
N MET A 269 -8.74 27.54 -26.59
CA MET A 269 -9.10 28.31 -25.38
C MET A 269 -7.93 29.15 -24.88
N LYS A 270 -6.72 28.61 -24.90
CA LYS A 270 -5.50 29.26 -24.39
C LYS A 270 -4.73 30.06 -25.43
N GLY A 271 -5.17 30.05 -26.69
CA GLY A 271 -4.46 30.71 -27.78
C GLY A 271 -3.10 30.11 -28.12
N PHE A 272 -2.88 28.84 -27.80
CA PHE A 272 -1.66 28.14 -28.17
C PHE A 272 -1.60 27.97 -29.70
N LYS A 273 -0.49 28.39 -30.31
CA LYS A 273 -0.29 28.19 -31.74
C LYS A 273 -0.11 26.69 -32.02
N THR A 274 -1.00 26.12 -32.82
CA THR A 274 -0.80 24.77 -33.34
C THR A 274 0.45 24.79 -34.22
N PRO A 275 1.46 23.92 -34.00
CA PRO A 275 2.59 23.81 -34.92
C PRO A 275 2.05 23.51 -36.30
N THR A 276 2.33 24.37 -37.26
CA THR A 276 2.01 24.12 -38.67
C THR A 276 2.77 22.88 -39.09
N PRO A 277 2.13 21.84 -39.65
CA PRO A 277 2.85 20.67 -40.11
C PRO A 277 3.87 21.12 -41.16
N GLN A 278 5.17 20.93 -40.87
CA GLN A 278 6.18 21.12 -41.87
C GLN A 278 5.87 20.17 -43.04
N LYS A 279 5.49 20.73 -44.18
CA LYS A 279 5.42 19.97 -45.43
C LYS A 279 6.81 19.38 -45.64
N SER A 280 6.91 18.05 -45.53
CA SER A 280 8.08 17.34 -46.00
C SER A 280 8.24 17.66 -47.50
N SER A 281 9.22 18.47 -47.81
CA SER A 281 9.67 18.64 -49.20
C SER A 281 10.26 17.31 -49.65
N SER A 282 9.50 16.62 -50.47
CA SER A 282 9.94 15.44 -51.22
C SER A 282 10.99 15.83 -52.24
#